data_4126c7174368dd51ee32fec9448a7867
#
_entry.id   4126c7174368dd51ee32fec9448a7867
#
_cell.length_a   1.000
_cell.length_b   1.000
_cell.length_c   1.000
_cell.angle_alpha   90.00
_cell.angle_beta   90.00
_cell.angle_gamma   90.00
#
_symmetry.space_group_name_H-M   'P 1'
#
loop_
_entity.id
_entity.type
_entity.pdbx_description
1 polymer ?
#
loop_
_entity_poly.entity_id
_entity_poly.type
_entity_poly.pdbx_seq_one_letter_code
_entity_poly.pdbx_strand_id
1 'polypeptide(L)'
;MKLRIGNKELIKDINRSLVINEIRMNGPISRTDISKNLNLGLSTVTNIVEELESQNLVHEVGEADSTGGRKPILLEFNYNYGYIIGIKIEENNLIF
;
A
#
# COMPACT_ATOMS: atom_id res chain seq x y z
N MET A 1 12.04 24.22 13.89
CA MET A 1 11.88 23.54 13.04
C MET A 1 10.82 23.80 12.18
N LYS A 2 10.93 23.65 11.13
CA LYS A 2 10.02 23.90 10.29
C LYS A 2 9.41 22.78 9.71
N LEU A 3 9.01 21.88 10.47
CA LEU A 3 8.44 20.70 9.98
C LEU A 3 7.24 20.95 9.15
N ARG A 4 6.55 22.00 9.37
CA ARG A 4 5.36 22.18 8.65
C ARG A 4 5.61 22.57 7.24
N ILE A 5 6.81 22.89 6.94
CA ILE A 5 7.12 23.25 5.61
C ILE A 5 7.24 22.01 4.80
N GLY A 6 6.63 21.95 3.67
CA GLY A 6 6.66 20.76 2.87
C GLY A 6 5.81 19.67 3.43
N ASN A 7 4.96 20.01 4.34
CA ASN A 7 4.18 19.03 4.97
C ASN A 7 3.30 18.23 4.08
N LYS A 8 2.80 18.79 3.02
CA LYS A 8 1.94 18.03 2.15
C LYS A 8 2.69 16.88 1.54
N GLU A 9 3.90 17.12 1.10
CA GLU A 9 4.66 16.04 0.49
C GLU A 9 5.12 15.04 1.52
N LEU A 10 5.49 15.50 2.69
CA LEU A 10 5.92 14.60 3.73
C LEU A 10 4.76 13.71 4.17
N ILE A 11 3.58 14.28 4.34
CA ILE A 11 2.43 13.51 4.73
C ILE A 11 2.07 12.50 3.66
N LYS A 12 2.17 12.91 2.41
CA LYS A 12 1.89 12.02 1.32
C LYS A 12 2.86 10.85 1.30
N ASP A 13 4.13 11.11 1.56
CA ASP A 13 5.12 10.05 1.59
C ASP A 13 4.88 9.10 2.76
N ILE A 14 4.51 9.64 3.89
CA ILE A 14 4.20 8.82 5.04
C ILE A 14 3.00 7.94 4.75
N ASN A 15 1.95 8.52 4.19
CA ASN A 15 0.75 7.75 3.89
C ASN A 15 1.04 6.67 2.86
N ARG A 16 1.86 6.98 1.85
CA ARG A 16 2.21 5.98 0.86
C ARG A 16 2.97 4.83 1.52
N SER A 17 3.88 5.14 2.42
CA SER A 17 4.63 4.11 3.12
C SER A 17 3.72 3.25 3.98
N LEU A 18 2.76 3.88 4.63
CA LEU A 18 1.83 3.14 5.46
C LEU A 18 0.99 2.18 4.62
N VAL A 19 0.52 2.66 3.47
CA VAL A 19 -0.33 1.83 2.63
C VAL A 19 0.47 0.66 2.04
N ILE A 20 1.67 0.93 1.53
CA ILE A 20 2.44 -0.14 0.92
C ILE A 20 2.84 -1.16 1.99
N ASN A 21 3.14 -0.71 3.18
CA ASN A 21 3.50 -1.63 4.24
C ASN A 21 2.30 -2.47 4.67
N GLU A 22 1.13 -1.87 4.69
CA GLU A 22 -0.09 -2.60 5.04
C GLU A 22 -0.36 -3.70 4.02
N ILE A 23 -0.19 -3.40 2.74
CA ILE A 23 -0.40 -4.39 1.71
C ILE A 23 0.66 -5.49 1.81
N ARG A 24 1.90 -5.10 2.07
CA ARG A 24 2.96 -6.07 2.16
C ARG A 24 2.79 -7.01 3.34
N MET A 25 2.35 -6.47 4.46
CA MET A 25 2.23 -7.28 5.67
C MET A 25 0.93 -8.05 5.78
N ASN A 26 -0.13 -7.48 5.27
CA ASN A 26 -1.46 -8.06 5.44
C ASN A 26 -2.19 -8.41 4.17
N GLY A 27 -1.53 -8.29 3.03
CA GLY A 27 -2.16 -8.62 1.77
C GLY A 27 -2.35 -10.12 1.62
N PRO A 28 -3.26 -10.56 0.78
CA PRO A 28 -4.12 -9.71 -0.04
C PRO A 28 -5.16 -8.98 0.81
N ILE A 29 -5.40 -7.75 0.47
CA ILE A 29 -6.26 -6.92 1.31
C ILE A 29 -7.00 -5.91 0.43
N SER A 30 -8.22 -5.58 0.78
CA SER A 30 -9.00 -4.63 -0.01
C SER A 30 -8.70 -3.20 0.38
N ARG A 31 -9.04 -2.27 -0.52
CA ARG A 31 -8.87 -0.86 -0.23
C ARG A 31 -9.64 -0.43 1.01
N THR A 32 -10.83 -0.96 1.16
CA THR A 32 -11.66 -0.64 2.31
C THR A 32 -10.98 -1.06 3.61
N ASP A 33 -10.41 -2.25 3.60
CA ASP A 33 -9.75 -2.73 4.81
C ASP A 33 -8.48 -1.93 5.10
N ILE A 34 -7.76 -1.53 4.07
CA ILE A 34 -6.60 -0.68 4.28
C ILE A 34 -7.04 0.63 4.91
N SER A 35 -8.12 1.20 4.40
CA SER A 35 -8.64 2.46 4.90
C SER A 35 -8.99 2.32 6.37
N LYS A 36 -9.66 1.25 6.74
CA LYS A 36 -10.04 1.03 8.11
C LYS A 36 -8.84 0.81 9.01
N ASN A 37 -7.93 -0.02 8.58
CA ASN A 37 -6.79 -0.37 9.42
C ASN A 37 -5.86 0.80 9.65
N LEU A 38 -5.72 1.65 8.67
CA LEU A 38 -4.83 2.78 8.79
C LEU A 38 -5.53 4.07 9.18
N ASN A 39 -6.85 4.02 9.26
CA ASN A 39 -7.63 5.20 9.58
C ASN A 39 -7.35 6.32 8.59
N LEU A 40 -7.29 5.96 7.33
CA LEU A 40 -7.13 6.92 6.24
C LEU A 40 -8.40 6.94 5.41
N GLY A 41 -8.70 8.06 4.81
CA GLY A 41 -9.88 8.14 3.96
C GLY A 41 -9.77 7.19 2.79
N LEU A 42 -10.88 6.66 2.34
CA LEU A 42 -10.88 5.71 1.25
C LEU A 42 -10.36 6.36 -0.03
N SER A 43 -10.69 7.61 -0.27
CA SER A 43 -10.19 8.26 -1.48
C SER A 43 -8.68 8.43 -1.43
N THR A 44 -8.14 8.69 -0.25
CA THR A 44 -6.69 8.78 -0.11
C THR A 44 -6.04 7.43 -0.40
N VAL A 45 -6.62 6.37 0.14
CA VAL A 45 -6.10 5.03 -0.10
C VAL A 45 -6.19 4.69 -1.58
N THR A 46 -7.32 5.00 -2.22
CA THR A 46 -7.50 4.70 -3.63
C THR A 46 -6.46 5.42 -4.48
N ASN A 47 -6.21 6.69 -4.19
CA ASN A 47 -5.23 7.44 -4.96
C ASN A 47 -3.83 6.87 -4.80
N ILE A 48 -3.49 6.48 -3.58
CA ILE A 48 -2.19 5.90 -3.31
C ILE A 48 -2.05 4.56 -4.01
N VAL A 49 -3.10 3.73 -3.94
CA VAL A 49 -3.05 2.42 -4.58
C VAL A 49 -2.90 2.58 -6.10
N GLU A 50 -3.60 3.54 -6.69
CA GLU A 50 -3.45 3.75 -8.12
C GLU A 50 -2.02 4.11 -8.47
N GLU A 51 -1.39 4.91 -7.65
CA GLU A 51 -0.02 5.27 -7.88
C GLU A 51 0.90 4.05 -7.74
N LEU A 52 0.66 3.24 -6.72
CA LEU A 52 1.48 2.05 -6.52
C LEU A 52 1.29 1.05 -7.65
N GLU A 53 0.07 0.93 -8.15
CA GLU A 53 -0.19 0.05 -9.27
C GLU A 53 0.52 0.55 -10.53
N SER A 54 0.53 1.85 -10.74
CA SER A 54 1.19 2.40 -11.91
C SER A 54 2.69 2.17 -11.86
N GLN A 55 3.23 1.99 -10.67
CA GLN A 55 4.65 1.73 -10.50
C GLN A 55 4.93 0.23 -10.40
N ASN A 56 3.91 -0.58 -10.57
CA ASN A 56 4.03 -2.04 -10.49
C ASN A 56 4.46 -2.55 -9.13
N LEU A 57 4.18 -1.79 -8.09
CA LEU A 57 4.52 -2.23 -6.75
C LEU A 57 3.41 -3.08 -6.13
N VAL A 58 2.19 -2.90 -6.56
CA VAL A 58 1.09 -3.74 -6.11
C VAL A 58 0.22 -4.10 -7.29
N HIS A 59 -0.55 -5.15 -7.17
CA HIS A 59 -1.46 -5.56 -8.23
C HIS A 59 -2.70 -6.19 -7.62
N GLU A 60 -3.74 -6.28 -8.43
CA GLU A 60 -4.99 -6.90 -7.99
C GLU A 60 -4.90 -8.40 -8.21
N VAL A 61 -5.29 -9.17 -7.23
CA VAL A 61 -5.16 -10.61 -7.33
C VAL A 61 -6.44 -11.39 -7.24
N GLY A 62 -7.54 -10.77 -7.11
CA GLY A 62 -8.78 -11.52 -7.05
C GLY A 62 -9.78 -10.78 -6.22
N GLU A 63 -10.81 -11.50 -5.83
CA GLU A 63 -11.89 -10.91 -5.09
C GLU A 63 -12.13 -11.71 -3.83
N ALA A 64 -12.46 -11.00 -2.77
CA ALA A 64 -12.77 -11.68 -1.53
C ALA A 64 -14.12 -12.36 -1.66
N ASP A 65 -14.31 -13.42 -0.91
CA ASP A 65 -15.59 -14.09 -0.91
C ASP A 65 -16.63 -13.18 -0.29
N SER A 66 -17.83 -13.27 -0.79
CA SER A 66 -18.88 -12.44 -0.29
C SER A 66 -20.17 -13.24 -0.35
N THR A 67 -20.97 -13.14 0.67
CA THR A 67 -22.19 -13.89 0.68
C THR A 67 -23.30 -13.13 0.01
N GLY A 68 -23.05 -12.00 -0.48
CA GLY A 68 -24.08 -11.28 -1.20
C GLY A 68 -23.55 -9.96 -1.49
N GLY A 69 -23.91 -9.37 -2.51
CA GLY A 69 -23.49 -8.11 -2.86
C GLY A 69 -22.11 -8.13 -3.46
N ARG A 70 -21.40 -7.03 -3.32
CA ARG A 70 -20.20 -6.83 -4.03
C ARG A 70 -19.02 -7.56 -3.45
N LYS A 71 -18.15 -8.01 -4.31
CA LYS A 71 -16.94 -8.66 -3.86
C LYS A 71 -15.79 -7.69 -3.99
N PRO A 72 -15.18 -7.30 -2.88
CA PRO A 72 -14.07 -6.36 -2.93
C PRO A 72 -12.88 -6.98 -3.65
N ILE A 73 -12.18 -6.15 -4.40
CA ILE A 73 -10.99 -6.58 -5.08
C ILE A 73 -9.84 -6.54 -4.11
N LEU A 74 -9.03 -7.57 -4.12
CA LEU A 74 -7.91 -7.66 -3.20
C LEU A 74 -6.62 -7.21 -3.86
N LEU A 75 -5.75 -6.61 -3.07
CA LEU A 75 -4.48 -6.10 -3.52
C LEU A 75 -3.35 -6.87 -2.86
N GLU A 76 -2.31 -7.09 -3.62
CA GLU A 76 -1.16 -7.79 -3.10
C GLU A 76 0.11 -7.11 -3.56
N PHE A 77 1.13 -7.14 -2.72
CA PHE A 77 2.41 -6.57 -3.07
C PHE A 77 3.02 -7.40 -4.21
N ASN A 78 3.63 -6.71 -5.16
CA ASN A 78 4.22 -7.39 -6.30
C ASN A 78 5.63 -7.82 -5.95
N TYR A 79 5.74 -9.03 -5.45
CA TYR A 79 7.03 -9.53 -4.98
C TYR A 79 8.03 -9.73 -6.12
N ASN A 80 7.54 -9.89 -7.33
CA ASN A 80 8.46 -10.03 -8.44
C ASN A 80 9.22 -8.73 -8.66
N TYR A 81 8.53 -7.62 -8.53
CA TYR A 81 9.18 -6.34 -8.69
C TYR A 81 10.08 -6.09 -7.49
N GLY A 82 9.56 -6.33 -6.33
CA GLY A 82 10.28 -6.08 -5.10
C GLY A 82 11.47 -6.99 -4.89
N TYR A 83 11.44 -8.12 -5.54
CA TYR A 83 12.53 -9.04 -5.39
C TYR A 83 13.86 -8.41 -5.76
N ILE A 84 13.89 -7.70 -6.84
CA ILE A 84 15.10 -7.09 -7.29
C ILE A 84 15.57 -6.05 -6.32
N ILE A 85 14.65 -5.28 -5.81
CA ILE A 85 15.00 -4.25 -4.89
C ILE A 85 15.34 -4.82 -3.55
N GLY A 86 14.58 -5.78 -3.14
CA GLY A 86 14.76 -6.35 -1.83
C GLY A 86 16.10 -6.97 -1.63
N ILE A 87 16.64 -7.48 -2.67
CA ILE A 87 17.91 -8.09 -2.55
C ILE A 87 18.91 -7.14 -2.03
N LYS A 88 18.85 -5.94 -2.44
CA LYS A 88 19.76 -5.03 -1.95
C LYS A 88 19.31 -4.40 -0.76
N ILE A 89 18.13 -4.24 -0.62
CA ILE A 89 17.68 -3.62 0.56
C ILE A 89 17.71 -4.40 1.72
N GLU A 90 17.50 -5.41 1.66
CA GLU A 90 17.31 -6.07 2.73
C GLU A 90 18.26 -6.32 3.39
N GLU A 91 18.64 -6.00 2.93
CA GLU A 91 19.29 -5.95 3.55
C GLU A 91 19.39 -5.20 4.28
N ASN A 92 19.18 -4.76 4.08
CA ASN A 92 19.12 -4.12 4.80
C ASN A 92 18.50 -3.78 5.58
N ASN A 93 18.21 -3.94 5.26
CA ASN A 93 17.63 -3.73 6.03
C ASN A 93 17.30 -3.69 6.70
N LEU A 94 17.49 -3.70 6.33
CA LEU A 94 17.21 -3.69 6.93
C LEU A 94 17.08 -3.60 7.66
N ILE A 95 17.31 -3.33 7.48
CA ILE A 95 17.27 -3.26 8.00
C ILE A 95 16.93 -3.11 8.72
N PHE A 96 16.87 -2.79 8.57
CA PHE A 96 16.65 -2.74 9.05
C PHE A 96 16.54 -2.75 9.57
#